data_3297b8416e3356f1464b524137f1a1e6
#
_entry.id   3297b8416e3356f1464b524137f1a1e6
#
_cell.length_a   1.000
_cell.length_b   1.000
_cell.length_c   1.000
_cell.angle_alpha   90.00
_cell.angle_beta   90.00
_cell.angle_gamma   90.00
#
_symmetry.space_group_name_H-M   'P 1'
#
loop_
_entity.id
_entity.type
_entity.pdbx_description
1 polymer ?
#
loop_
_entity_poly.entity_id
_entity_poly.type
_entity_poly.pdbx_seq_one_letter_code
_entity_poly.pdbx_strand_id
1 'polypeptide(L)'
;AEKSALLRSENGGRRFETVNDSPTVNPRPFYYADIRVDPEQTGRVYSLATQLRVSNDGGKSFENLRGTGRGSVHVDHHALWIDPREPNRMYLGNDGGMYESRDRGETFRFVGTLPVAQYYHVAVDGETPYNVYGGLQDNNSWRGPSSVWQRGGIRMHHWRAVGGGDGFETLPDPQDATKGWSLSQGGNLMRWDVVTGERRAVKPVDSPRTKLRFNWNAALAVDPFEPGTIYLGSQFVHRSKDRGETWETVSPDLTTNNPEWQKQEKSGGITLDVTAAENYTTLVTIAPSPAAKGTVWTGSDDGRVHVTRDGGATWTSVEKALPAGAPKNAAVAAIEPSRHDAATAFAVLDNHRWGDFAPYVYRTDDFGKTWRSLVTPALKGYALSIVQDPVKKDLLFLGTETGLYVSLDGGKGWLHLAKTIPTASVMDLAIHPTEGDLVLATHGRA
;
A
#
# COMPACT_ATOMS: atom_id res chain seq x y z
N ALA A 1 8.16 -23.61 -6.26
CA ALA A 1 9.09 -24.72 -6.01
C ALA A 1 8.80 -25.30 -4.63
N GLU A 2 8.60 -26.60 -4.55
CA GLU A 2 8.31 -27.25 -3.26
C GLU A 2 9.53 -27.37 -2.36
N LYS A 3 10.74 -27.32 -2.94
CA LYS A 3 12.01 -27.41 -2.20
C LYS A 3 13.08 -26.53 -2.83
N SER A 4 13.94 -25.97 -1.99
CA SER A 4 15.19 -25.31 -2.39
C SER A 4 16.37 -26.28 -2.26
N ALA A 5 17.35 -26.14 -3.16
CA ALA A 5 18.63 -26.79 -3.00
C ALA A 5 19.76 -25.85 -3.47
N LEU A 6 20.86 -25.87 -2.74
CA LEU A 6 22.11 -25.23 -3.20
C LEU A 6 22.89 -26.26 -4.02
N LEU A 7 23.17 -25.89 -5.25
CA LEU A 7 23.95 -26.71 -6.18
C LEU A 7 25.32 -26.06 -6.42
N ARG A 8 26.35 -26.89 -6.54
CA ARG A 8 27.71 -26.45 -6.85
C ARG A 8 28.27 -27.20 -8.06
N SER A 9 28.98 -26.51 -8.91
CA SER A 9 29.75 -27.09 -10.02
C SER A 9 31.22 -26.79 -9.83
N GLU A 10 32.07 -27.78 -10.06
CA GLU A 10 33.54 -27.67 -10.04
C GLU A 10 34.15 -27.70 -11.45
N ASN A 11 33.32 -27.80 -12.48
CA ASN A 11 33.76 -27.98 -13.88
C ASN A 11 33.11 -26.98 -14.87
N GLY A 12 32.88 -25.75 -14.41
CA GLY A 12 32.34 -24.68 -15.24
C GLY A 12 30.90 -24.88 -15.65
N GLY A 13 30.06 -25.45 -14.76
CA GLY A 13 28.63 -25.64 -14.99
C GLY A 13 28.26 -26.89 -15.80
N ARG A 14 29.23 -27.76 -16.14
CA ARG A 14 28.95 -28.99 -16.88
C ARG A 14 28.27 -30.07 -16.06
N ARG A 15 28.51 -30.10 -14.75
CA ARG A 15 27.88 -30.97 -13.78
C ARG A 15 27.66 -30.22 -12.49
N PHE A 16 26.51 -30.43 -11.88
CA PHE A 16 26.17 -29.87 -10.56
C PHE A 16 25.96 -31.00 -9.56
N GLU A 17 26.37 -30.73 -8.33
CA GLU A 17 26.17 -31.60 -7.17
C GLU A 17 25.37 -30.82 -6.12
N THR A 18 24.42 -31.49 -5.47
CA THR A 18 23.68 -30.89 -4.34
C THR A 18 24.60 -30.78 -3.15
N VAL A 19 24.80 -29.56 -2.68
CA VAL A 19 25.61 -29.27 -1.48
C VAL A 19 24.73 -29.25 -0.24
N ASN A 20 23.52 -28.66 -0.37
CA ASN A 20 22.60 -28.53 0.76
C ASN A 20 21.17 -28.44 0.22
N ASP A 21 20.26 -29.28 0.68
CA ASP A 21 18.83 -29.30 0.33
C ASP A 21 17.93 -29.02 1.56
N SER A 22 18.53 -28.53 2.64
CA SER A 22 17.83 -28.13 3.85
C SER A 22 16.93 -26.90 3.58
N PRO A 23 15.76 -26.82 4.20
CA PRO A 23 14.92 -25.61 4.18
C PRO A 23 15.63 -24.35 4.69
N THR A 24 16.74 -24.52 5.43
CA THR A 24 17.56 -23.39 5.92
C THR A 24 18.32 -22.66 4.82
N VAL A 25 18.54 -23.28 3.66
CA VAL A 25 19.17 -22.62 2.50
C VAL A 25 18.29 -21.46 2.03
N ASN A 26 17.00 -21.74 1.86
CA ASN A 26 16.02 -20.73 1.48
C ASN A 26 14.62 -21.16 1.96
N PRO A 27 14.09 -20.55 3.01
CA PRO A 27 12.79 -20.91 3.57
C PRO A 27 11.59 -20.50 2.68
N ARG A 28 11.79 -19.57 1.73
CA ARG A 28 10.77 -19.11 0.79
C ARG A 28 11.31 -19.12 -0.65
N PRO A 29 11.54 -20.33 -1.23
CA PRO A 29 12.25 -20.48 -2.51
C PRO A 29 11.52 -19.85 -3.70
N PHE A 30 10.26 -19.56 -3.55
CA PHE A 30 9.46 -18.90 -4.56
C PHE A 30 9.74 -17.38 -4.60
N TYR A 31 9.99 -16.78 -3.45
CA TYR A 31 10.14 -15.34 -3.29
C TYR A 31 11.62 -14.92 -3.25
N TYR A 32 12.48 -15.72 -2.64
CA TYR A 32 13.91 -15.49 -2.55
C TYR A 32 14.67 -16.61 -3.27
N ALA A 33 15.66 -16.28 -4.07
CA ALA A 33 16.47 -17.27 -4.78
C ALA A 33 17.90 -16.79 -5.05
N ASP A 34 18.38 -15.81 -4.28
CA ASP A 34 19.69 -15.21 -4.56
C ASP A 34 20.75 -15.69 -3.56
N ILE A 35 21.95 -15.90 -4.11
CA ILE A 35 23.17 -16.24 -3.37
C ILE A 35 24.32 -15.36 -3.83
N ARG A 36 25.30 -15.11 -2.95
CA ARG A 36 26.57 -14.47 -3.27
C ARG A 36 27.71 -15.27 -2.71
N VAL A 37 28.79 -15.39 -3.47
CA VAL A 37 30.04 -16.01 -3.03
C VAL A 37 31.05 -14.90 -2.77
N ASP A 38 31.78 -15.01 -1.64
CA ASP A 38 32.82 -14.05 -1.30
C ASP A 38 33.96 -14.18 -2.34
N PRO A 39 34.42 -13.06 -2.96
CA PRO A 39 35.41 -13.10 -4.02
C PRO A 39 36.81 -13.57 -3.60
N GLU A 40 37.14 -13.48 -2.32
CA GLU A 40 38.43 -13.97 -1.78
C GLU A 40 38.28 -15.33 -1.10
N GLN A 41 37.13 -15.61 -0.48
CA GLN A 41 36.89 -16.82 0.30
C GLN A 41 35.80 -17.66 -0.37
N THR A 42 36.18 -18.52 -1.32
CA THR A 42 35.24 -19.33 -2.12
C THR A 42 34.37 -20.28 -1.27
N GLY A 43 34.80 -20.60 -0.05
CA GLY A 43 34.00 -21.33 0.93
C GLY A 43 32.95 -20.48 1.65
N ARG A 44 33.02 -19.15 1.53
CA ARG A 44 32.08 -18.23 2.15
C ARG A 44 30.98 -17.88 1.18
N VAL A 45 29.76 -18.30 1.52
CA VAL A 45 28.57 -18.17 0.68
C VAL A 45 27.47 -17.48 1.49
N TYR A 46 26.84 -16.48 0.91
CA TYR A 46 25.70 -15.77 1.51
C TYR A 46 24.42 -16.23 0.81
N SER A 47 23.38 -16.51 1.59
CA SER A 47 22.03 -16.79 1.10
C SER A 47 21.08 -15.66 1.53
N LEU A 48 20.42 -15.05 0.54
CA LEU A 48 19.51 -13.94 0.72
C LEU A 48 18.08 -14.48 0.82
N ALA A 49 17.45 -14.20 1.93
CA ALA A 49 16.06 -14.58 2.24
C ALA A 49 15.51 -13.60 3.28
N THR A 50 14.44 -13.97 4.01
CA THR A 50 13.94 -13.19 5.15
C THR A 50 15.07 -12.88 6.15
N GLN A 51 15.99 -13.81 6.36
CA GLN A 51 17.23 -13.58 7.08
C GLN A 51 18.43 -13.71 6.14
N LEU A 52 19.42 -12.81 6.27
CA LEU A 52 20.68 -12.96 5.57
C LEU A 52 21.54 -13.99 6.30
N ARG A 53 21.88 -15.06 5.60
CA ARG A 53 22.65 -16.17 6.16
C ARG A 53 24.01 -16.28 5.50
N VAL A 54 24.97 -16.80 6.24
CA VAL A 54 26.33 -17.06 5.77
C VAL A 54 26.73 -18.50 6.02
N SER A 55 27.38 -19.07 5.05
CA SER A 55 28.12 -20.34 5.14
C SER A 55 29.62 -20.04 5.10
N ASN A 56 30.43 -20.75 5.88
CA ASN A 56 31.87 -20.70 5.82
C ASN A 56 32.50 -22.05 5.39
N ASP A 57 31.66 -23.01 4.95
CA ASP A 57 32.04 -24.38 4.59
C ASP A 57 31.61 -24.77 3.17
N GLY A 58 31.46 -23.77 2.30
CA GLY A 58 31.07 -23.96 0.90
C GLY A 58 29.59 -24.25 0.70
N GLY A 59 28.73 -23.84 1.63
CA GLY A 59 27.29 -23.99 1.54
C GLY A 59 26.72 -25.23 2.25
N LYS A 60 27.54 -26.00 2.95
CA LYS A 60 27.08 -27.21 3.66
C LYS A 60 26.24 -26.88 4.89
N SER A 61 26.61 -25.80 5.60
CA SER A 61 25.81 -25.28 6.72
C SER A 61 25.66 -23.76 6.60
N PHE A 62 24.57 -23.23 7.18
CA PHE A 62 24.27 -21.80 7.18
C PHE A 62 23.88 -21.34 8.59
N GLU A 63 24.38 -20.17 8.97
CA GLU A 63 24.00 -19.44 10.17
C GLU A 63 23.55 -18.01 9.81
N ASN A 64 22.78 -17.34 10.68
CA ASN A 64 22.43 -15.95 10.45
C ASN A 64 23.69 -15.08 10.51
N LEU A 65 23.82 -14.16 9.53
CA LEU A 65 24.96 -13.24 9.53
C LEU A 65 24.87 -12.31 10.75
N ARG A 66 25.96 -12.22 11.51
CA ARG A 66 25.99 -11.57 12.82
C ARG A 66 25.51 -10.11 12.80
N GLY A 67 25.93 -9.34 11.80
CA GLY A 67 25.59 -7.93 11.68
C GLY A 67 24.11 -7.66 11.39
N THR A 68 23.33 -8.68 11.05
CA THR A 68 21.86 -8.54 10.82
C THR A 68 21.03 -8.96 12.04
N GLY A 69 21.69 -9.32 13.16
CA GLY A 69 21.00 -9.73 14.38
C GLY A 69 20.38 -8.56 15.16
N ARG A 70 19.44 -8.90 16.05
CA ARG A 70 18.82 -7.99 17.03
C ARG A 70 18.10 -6.76 16.43
N GLY A 71 17.58 -6.86 15.20
CA GLY A 71 16.87 -5.75 14.56
C GLY A 71 17.75 -4.58 14.11
N SER A 72 19.07 -4.77 14.02
CA SER A 72 20.00 -3.77 13.50
C SER A 72 19.86 -3.53 11.99
N VAL A 73 19.34 -4.52 11.26
CA VAL A 73 19.08 -4.49 9.82
C VAL A 73 17.66 -5.01 9.60
N HIS A 74 16.93 -4.38 8.69
CA HIS A 74 15.60 -4.85 8.28
C HIS A 74 15.70 -6.25 7.66
N VAL A 75 14.63 -7.01 7.76
CA VAL A 75 14.53 -8.34 7.14
C VAL A 75 14.29 -8.26 5.63
N ASP A 76 14.11 -9.40 4.99
CA ASP A 76 13.72 -9.55 3.59
C ASP A 76 14.76 -9.00 2.61
N HIS A 77 15.86 -9.78 2.50
CA HIS A 77 17.06 -9.39 1.76
C HIS A 77 16.96 -9.79 0.28
N HIS A 78 17.09 -8.80 -0.62
CA HIS A 78 16.95 -8.98 -2.07
C HIS A 78 18.23 -8.73 -2.86
N ALA A 79 19.19 -7.99 -2.32
CA ALA A 79 20.41 -7.66 -3.04
C ALA A 79 21.61 -7.60 -2.09
N LEU A 80 22.72 -8.21 -2.49
CA LEU A 80 24.01 -8.09 -1.80
C LEU A 80 25.09 -7.88 -2.86
N TRP A 81 25.82 -6.78 -2.73
CA TRP A 81 27.02 -6.53 -3.50
C TRP A 81 28.23 -6.55 -2.57
N ILE A 82 29.29 -7.27 -2.97
CA ILE A 82 30.56 -7.38 -2.26
C ILE A 82 31.62 -6.76 -3.16
N ASP A 83 32.41 -5.80 -2.65
CA ASP A 83 33.46 -5.18 -3.43
C ASP A 83 34.54 -6.25 -3.78
N PRO A 84 34.77 -6.53 -5.07
CA PRO A 84 35.73 -7.58 -5.45
C PRO A 84 37.19 -7.22 -5.13
N ARG A 85 37.49 -5.94 -4.85
CA ARG A 85 38.85 -5.47 -4.50
C ARG A 85 39.03 -5.28 -2.98
N GLU A 86 37.92 -5.10 -2.27
CA GLU A 86 37.88 -4.90 -0.83
C GLU A 86 36.68 -5.63 -0.24
N PRO A 87 36.69 -6.97 -0.10
CA PRO A 87 35.51 -7.76 0.30
C PRO A 87 34.98 -7.48 1.69
N ASN A 88 35.71 -6.72 2.52
CA ASN A 88 35.17 -6.18 3.77
C ASN A 88 34.06 -5.16 3.53
N ARG A 89 34.03 -4.53 2.34
CA ARG A 89 33.02 -3.56 1.94
C ARG A 89 31.88 -4.23 1.23
N MET A 90 30.70 -4.08 1.79
CA MET A 90 29.46 -4.68 1.24
C MET A 90 28.33 -3.67 1.24
N TYR A 91 27.44 -3.80 0.27
CA TYR A 91 26.15 -3.10 0.25
C TYR A 91 25.04 -4.13 0.23
N LEU A 92 24.09 -3.97 1.14
CA LEU A 92 22.94 -4.84 1.32
C LEU A 92 21.67 -4.05 1.08
N GLY A 93 20.80 -4.55 0.17
CA GLY A 93 19.47 -4.04 -0.11
C GLY A 93 18.42 -5.00 0.43
N ASN A 94 17.45 -4.45 1.14
CA ASN A 94 16.28 -5.16 1.68
C ASN A 94 15.05 -4.24 1.71
N ASP A 95 13.93 -4.74 2.21
CA ASP A 95 12.67 -3.99 2.22
C ASP A 95 12.69 -2.76 3.13
N GLY A 96 13.66 -2.63 4.03
CA GLY A 96 13.92 -1.43 4.83
C GLY A 96 14.81 -0.39 4.14
N GLY A 97 15.48 -0.74 3.03
CA GLY A 97 16.38 0.16 2.30
C GLY A 97 17.78 -0.40 2.08
N MET A 98 18.77 0.49 2.05
CA MET A 98 20.17 0.13 1.78
C MET A 98 21.04 0.25 3.05
N TYR A 99 21.93 -0.70 3.22
CA TYR A 99 22.91 -0.76 4.31
C TYR A 99 24.33 -0.95 3.77
N GLU A 100 25.32 -0.36 4.44
CA GLU A 100 26.75 -0.52 4.16
C GLU A 100 27.42 -1.27 5.32
N SER A 101 28.25 -2.26 5.00
CA SER A 101 29.20 -2.88 5.91
C SER A 101 30.64 -2.60 5.44
N ARG A 102 31.59 -2.51 6.39
CA ARG A 102 33.03 -2.37 6.13
C ARG A 102 33.86 -3.43 6.86
N ASP A 103 33.20 -4.43 7.38
CA ASP A 103 33.77 -5.50 8.19
C ASP A 103 33.20 -6.88 7.81
N ARG A 104 32.88 -7.05 6.52
CA ARG A 104 32.39 -8.32 5.94
C ARG A 104 31.09 -8.81 6.57
N GLY A 105 30.23 -7.85 7.00
CA GLY A 105 28.91 -8.12 7.54
C GLY A 105 28.87 -8.35 9.06
N GLU A 106 29.94 -8.05 9.78
CA GLU A 106 29.92 -8.06 11.25
C GLU A 106 29.08 -6.91 11.82
N THR A 107 29.08 -5.77 11.13
CA THR A 107 28.21 -4.62 11.42
C THR A 107 27.67 -4.00 10.13
N PHE A 108 26.50 -3.36 10.22
CA PHE A 108 25.87 -2.63 9.13
C PHE A 108 25.44 -1.23 9.57
N ARG A 109 25.60 -0.27 8.68
CA ARG A 109 25.12 1.09 8.82
C ARG A 109 24.02 1.37 7.79
N PHE A 110 22.87 1.85 8.24
CA PHE A 110 21.77 2.28 7.34
C PHE A 110 22.18 3.50 6.51
N VAL A 111 21.89 3.48 5.21
CA VAL A 111 22.13 4.60 4.28
C VAL A 111 20.88 5.46 4.19
N GLY A 112 20.63 6.28 5.22
CA GLY A 112 19.43 7.10 5.37
C GLY A 112 19.37 8.37 4.52
N THR A 113 20.24 8.51 3.50
CA THR A 113 20.26 9.69 2.61
C THR A 113 19.59 9.45 1.27
N LEU A 114 19.11 8.23 1.03
CA LEU A 114 18.40 7.91 -0.20
C LEU A 114 16.92 8.31 -0.04
N PRO A 115 16.39 9.16 -0.94
CA PRO A 115 14.98 9.55 -0.90
C PRO A 115 14.12 8.48 -1.58
N VAL A 116 13.99 7.33 -0.90
CA VAL A 116 13.22 6.18 -1.39
C VAL A 116 12.23 5.71 -0.34
N ALA A 117 11.00 5.48 -0.75
CA ALA A 117 9.94 4.92 0.09
C ALA A 117 8.86 4.28 -0.79
N GLN A 118 8.04 3.41 -0.21
CA GLN A 118 6.90 2.78 -0.88
C GLN A 118 5.63 3.08 -0.08
N TYR A 119 5.03 4.25 -0.35
CA TYR A 119 3.78 4.65 0.26
C TYR A 119 2.59 3.99 -0.42
N TYR A 120 1.62 3.54 0.36
CA TYR A 120 0.32 3.09 -0.14
C TYR A 120 -0.69 4.23 -0.14
N HIS A 121 -0.78 4.97 0.98
CA HIS A 121 -1.76 6.03 1.16
C HIS A 121 -1.15 7.25 1.84
N VAL A 122 -1.83 8.39 1.69
CA VAL A 122 -1.44 9.65 2.35
C VAL A 122 -2.67 10.40 2.86
N ALA A 123 -2.55 11.00 4.03
CA ALA A 123 -3.55 11.90 4.59
C ALA A 123 -2.86 13.13 5.21
N VAL A 124 -3.66 14.17 5.45
CA VAL A 124 -3.23 15.40 6.12
C VAL A 124 -4.22 15.78 7.22
N ASP A 125 -3.75 16.50 8.24
CA ASP A 125 -4.64 17.07 9.27
C ASP A 125 -4.85 18.58 9.08
N GLY A 126 -5.60 19.21 9.98
CA GLY A 126 -5.90 20.64 9.96
C GLY A 126 -5.03 21.50 10.88
N GLU A 127 -3.91 20.97 11.39
CA GLU A 127 -2.98 21.73 12.26
C GLU A 127 -2.19 22.78 11.44
N THR A 128 -1.50 23.69 12.12
CA THR A 128 -0.59 24.66 11.48
C THR A 128 0.76 24.71 12.22
N PRO A 129 1.86 24.24 11.60
CA PRO A 129 1.90 23.53 10.32
C PRO A 129 1.17 22.19 10.40
N TYR A 130 0.53 21.78 9.31
CA TYR A 130 -0.19 20.50 9.25
C TYR A 130 0.79 19.32 9.28
N ASN A 131 0.27 18.14 9.65
CA ASN A 131 1.03 16.91 9.57
C ASN A 131 0.60 16.10 8.36
N VAL A 132 1.57 15.35 7.83
CA VAL A 132 1.40 14.34 6.79
C VAL A 132 1.40 12.96 7.46
N TYR A 133 0.46 12.13 7.06
CA TYR A 133 0.31 10.74 7.50
C TYR A 133 0.49 9.82 6.32
N GLY A 134 1.21 8.71 6.51
CA GLY A 134 1.39 7.75 5.43
C GLY A 134 1.73 6.37 5.96
N GLY A 135 1.16 5.36 5.29
CA GLY A 135 1.50 3.96 5.48
C GLY A 135 2.45 3.49 4.39
N LEU A 136 3.47 2.73 4.78
CA LEU A 136 4.51 2.24 3.89
C LEU A 136 4.55 0.72 3.89
N GLN A 137 4.80 0.14 2.72
CA GLN A 137 5.07 -1.28 2.63
C GLN A 137 6.27 -1.64 3.52
N ASP A 138 6.12 -2.66 4.35
CA ASP A 138 7.12 -3.22 5.27
C ASP A 138 7.68 -2.25 6.32
N ASN A 139 7.32 -0.97 6.27
CA ASN A 139 7.98 0.10 7.02
C ASN A 139 7.02 0.93 7.88
N ASN A 140 5.94 0.33 8.38
CA ASN A 140 5.03 0.93 9.35
C ASN A 140 4.15 2.07 8.78
N SER A 141 3.36 2.68 9.67
CA SER A 141 2.63 3.92 9.42
C SER A 141 3.24 5.06 10.21
N TRP A 142 3.35 6.22 9.57
CA TRP A 142 4.07 7.37 10.11
C TRP A 142 3.22 8.63 10.10
N ARG A 143 3.56 9.53 11.03
CA ARG A 143 3.09 10.91 11.12
C ARG A 143 4.28 11.85 11.21
N GLY A 144 4.29 12.93 10.43
CA GLY A 144 5.34 13.94 10.47
C GLY A 144 4.85 15.31 10.03
N PRO A 145 5.51 16.43 10.43
CA PRO A 145 5.08 17.76 10.10
C PRO A 145 5.37 18.11 8.62
N SER A 146 4.51 18.93 8.01
CA SER A 146 4.74 19.47 6.66
C SER A 146 5.86 20.51 6.61
N SER A 147 6.16 21.15 7.73
CA SER A 147 7.25 22.12 7.85
C SER A 147 7.79 22.21 9.27
N VAL A 148 9.03 22.66 9.42
CA VAL A 148 9.69 22.90 10.72
C VAL A 148 10.52 24.15 10.69
N TRP A 149 10.61 24.86 11.83
CA TRP A 149 11.46 26.03 11.99
C TRP A 149 12.96 25.70 12.15
N GLN A 150 13.29 24.42 12.20
CA GLN A 150 14.67 23.98 12.40
C GLN A 150 15.52 24.20 11.15
N ARG A 151 16.71 24.77 11.31
CA ARG A 151 17.70 24.88 10.22
C ARG A 151 18.05 23.48 9.69
N GLY A 152 17.94 23.29 8.38
CA GLY A 152 18.18 22.01 7.72
C GLY A 152 16.91 21.18 7.47
N GLY A 153 15.71 21.75 7.75
CA GLY A 153 14.42 21.18 7.38
C GLY A 153 13.97 19.96 8.19
N ILE A 154 13.01 19.26 7.66
CA ILE A 154 12.44 18.05 8.25
C ILE A 154 13.49 16.92 8.26
N ARG A 155 13.57 16.20 9.38
CA ARG A 155 14.49 15.09 9.60
C ARG A 155 13.75 13.92 10.21
N MET A 156 14.36 12.72 10.22
CA MET A 156 13.76 11.48 10.72
C MET A 156 13.20 11.59 12.15
N HIS A 157 13.84 12.37 13.04
CA HIS A 157 13.35 12.53 14.42
C HIS A 157 12.05 13.35 14.55
N HIS A 158 11.62 14.03 13.48
CA HIS A 158 10.31 14.70 13.45
C HIS A 158 9.17 13.73 13.12
N TRP A 159 9.50 12.58 12.53
CA TRP A 159 8.53 11.54 12.21
C TRP A 159 8.28 10.64 13.40
N ARG A 160 7.02 10.25 13.61
CA ARG A 160 6.59 9.29 14.64
C ARG A 160 5.88 8.13 13.98
N ALA A 161 6.31 6.91 14.30
CA ALA A 161 5.57 5.71 13.91
C ALA A 161 4.26 5.65 14.71
N VAL A 162 3.14 5.54 14.03
CA VAL A 162 1.78 5.46 14.61
C VAL A 162 1.10 4.12 14.35
N GLY A 163 1.65 3.29 13.47
CA GLY A 163 1.23 1.92 13.19
C GLY A 163 2.41 0.99 12.97
N GLY A 164 2.17 -0.31 12.81
CA GLY A 164 3.18 -1.33 12.56
C GLY A 164 2.84 -2.22 11.37
N GLY A 165 3.78 -3.06 10.92
CA GLY A 165 3.63 -3.94 9.76
C GLY A 165 3.71 -3.19 8.43
N ASP A 166 3.08 -3.71 7.37
CA ASP A 166 2.77 -2.92 6.19
C ASP A 166 1.74 -1.86 6.58
N GLY A 167 2.13 -0.59 6.48
CA GLY A 167 1.22 0.50 6.76
C GLY A 167 0.35 0.80 5.53
N PHE A 168 -0.95 0.98 5.76
CA PHE A 168 -1.91 1.39 4.74
C PHE A 168 -2.54 2.73 5.11
N GLU A 169 -3.87 2.83 5.04
CA GLU A 169 -4.56 4.05 5.46
C GLU A 169 -4.16 4.46 6.87
N THR A 170 -3.73 5.70 7.02
CA THR A 170 -3.32 6.29 8.29
C THR A 170 -4.00 7.64 8.42
N LEU A 171 -5.10 7.67 9.17
CA LEU A 171 -6.01 8.81 9.23
C LEU A 171 -5.96 9.49 10.59
N PRO A 172 -5.77 10.82 10.66
CA PRO A 172 -5.95 11.59 11.89
C PRO A 172 -7.42 11.64 12.29
N ASP A 173 -7.71 11.77 13.59
CA ASP A 173 -9.03 12.17 14.06
C ASP A 173 -9.25 13.66 13.70
N PRO A 174 -10.30 14.00 12.93
CA PRO A 174 -10.54 15.39 12.53
C PRO A 174 -10.76 16.37 13.67
N GLN A 175 -11.08 15.88 14.89
CA GLN A 175 -11.27 16.71 16.08
C GLN A 175 -10.00 16.87 16.91
N ASP A 176 -9.04 15.95 16.79
CA ASP A 176 -7.84 15.91 17.60
C ASP A 176 -6.73 15.17 16.86
N ALA A 177 -5.90 15.89 16.13
CA ALA A 177 -4.80 15.35 15.34
C ALA A 177 -3.70 14.64 16.16
N THR A 178 -3.79 14.70 17.51
CA THR A 178 -2.94 13.86 18.36
C THR A 178 -3.40 12.41 18.42
N LYS A 179 -4.57 12.10 17.86
CA LYS A 179 -5.19 10.78 17.78
C LYS A 179 -5.52 10.41 16.34
N GLY A 180 -5.76 9.14 16.11
CA GLY A 180 -6.18 8.65 14.81
C GLY A 180 -6.14 7.13 14.71
N TRP A 181 -6.15 6.67 13.48
CA TRP A 181 -6.19 5.26 13.14
C TRP A 181 -5.13 4.92 12.11
N SER A 182 -4.58 3.71 12.18
CA SER A 182 -3.71 3.15 11.17
C SER A 182 -4.09 1.72 10.86
N LEU A 183 -4.10 1.37 9.59
CA LEU A 183 -4.30 0.01 9.11
C LEU A 183 -2.97 -0.69 8.89
N SER A 184 -2.94 -1.99 9.18
CA SER A 184 -1.96 -2.91 8.67
C SER A 184 -2.64 -4.11 7.98
N GLN A 185 -1.86 -5.03 7.47
CA GLN A 185 -2.30 -6.15 6.61
C GLN A 185 -3.60 -6.81 7.06
N GLY A 186 -4.52 -7.01 6.11
CA GLY A 186 -5.75 -7.75 6.37
C GLY A 186 -6.72 -7.03 7.32
N GLY A 187 -6.75 -5.71 7.27
CA GLY A 187 -7.67 -4.87 8.04
C GLY A 187 -7.37 -4.82 9.53
N ASN A 188 -6.13 -5.05 9.95
CA ASN A 188 -5.74 -4.87 11.35
C ASN A 188 -5.71 -3.38 11.69
N LEU A 189 -6.81 -2.90 12.26
CA LEU A 189 -7.03 -1.51 12.61
C LEU A 189 -6.53 -1.22 14.03
N MET A 190 -5.64 -0.25 14.13
CA MET A 190 -5.08 0.27 15.37
C MET A 190 -5.54 1.72 15.58
N ARG A 191 -6.13 2.03 16.73
CA ARG A 191 -6.31 3.40 17.19
C ARG A 191 -5.07 3.81 17.98
N TRP A 192 -4.57 5.03 17.77
CA TRP A 192 -3.38 5.55 18.43
C TRP A 192 -3.62 6.94 19.04
N ASP A 193 -2.82 7.27 20.06
CA ASP A 193 -2.71 8.59 20.70
C ASP A 193 -1.22 8.90 20.88
N VAL A 194 -0.73 9.96 20.22
CA VAL A 194 0.71 10.32 20.25
C VAL A 194 1.12 11.04 21.51
N VAL A 195 0.17 11.54 22.32
CA VAL A 195 0.45 12.22 23.58
C VAL A 195 0.68 11.19 24.68
N THR A 196 -0.22 10.20 24.79
CA THR A 196 -0.12 9.15 25.81
C THR A 196 0.76 7.98 25.39
N GLY A 197 0.98 7.81 24.06
CA GLY A 197 1.62 6.64 23.47
C GLY A 197 0.72 5.40 23.41
N GLU A 198 -0.57 5.54 23.76
CA GLU A 198 -1.52 4.42 23.70
C GLU A 198 -1.73 3.95 22.27
N ARG A 199 -1.76 2.62 22.11
CA ARG A 199 -2.16 1.93 20.88
C ARG A 199 -3.11 0.82 21.22
N ARG A 200 -4.26 0.78 20.56
CA ARG A 200 -5.31 -0.20 20.82
C ARG A 200 -5.86 -0.77 19.52
N ALA A 201 -5.87 -2.11 19.42
CA ALA A 201 -6.54 -2.79 18.33
C ALA A 201 -8.07 -2.63 18.45
N VAL A 202 -8.69 -2.15 17.37
CA VAL A 202 -10.13 -1.83 17.34
C VAL A 202 -10.84 -2.43 16.13
N LYS A 203 -10.26 -3.45 15.50
CA LYS A 203 -10.83 -4.16 14.36
C LYS A 203 -12.12 -4.90 14.72
N PRO A 204 -13.19 -4.88 13.86
CA PRO A 204 -14.34 -5.74 14.04
C PRO A 204 -13.95 -7.22 13.98
N VAL A 205 -14.64 -8.04 14.77
CA VAL A 205 -14.35 -9.47 14.90
C VAL A 205 -15.36 -10.34 14.16
N ASP A 206 -14.94 -11.55 13.81
CA ASP A 206 -15.80 -12.57 13.23
C ASP A 206 -16.99 -12.87 14.14
N SER A 207 -18.16 -13.11 13.57
CA SER A 207 -19.27 -13.70 14.31
C SER A 207 -19.27 -15.22 14.14
N PRO A 208 -19.96 -15.98 15.00
CA PRO A 208 -20.07 -17.43 14.83
C PRO A 208 -20.67 -17.90 13.49
N ARG A 209 -21.35 -17.00 12.79
CA ARG A 209 -22.04 -17.29 11.53
C ARG A 209 -21.37 -16.67 10.31
N THR A 210 -20.42 -15.74 10.49
CA THR A 210 -19.87 -14.93 9.41
C THR A 210 -18.39 -14.70 9.62
N LYS A 211 -17.57 -15.30 8.76
CA LYS A 211 -16.15 -14.99 8.67
C LYS A 211 -15.95 -13.71 7.84
N LEU A 212 -15.22 -12.77 8.40
CA LEU A 212 -14.88 -11.52 7.72
C LEU A 212 -13.66 -11.73 6.82
N ARG A 213 -13.76 -11.24 5.59
CA ARG A 213 -12.67 -11.23 4.61
C ARG A 213 -12.18 -9.81 4.46
N PHE A 214 -10.95 -9.54 4.84
CA PHE A 214 -10.32 -8.23 4.65
C PHE A 214 -9.28 -8.32 3.57
N ASN A 215 -9.21 -7.33 2.70
CA ASN A 215 -8.11 -7.18 1.77
C ASN A 215 -6.78 -7.01 2.51
N TRP A 216 -5.67 -7.27 1.83
CA TRP A 216 -4.34 -6.88 2.30
C TRP A 216 -4.33 -5.38 2.62
N ASN A 217 -4.74 -4.56 1.66
CA ASN A 217 -5.00 -3.13 1.77
C ASN A 217 -6.51 -2.91 1.92
N ALA A 218 -7.05 -3.08 3.13
CA ALA A 218 -8.48 -2.93 3.40
C ALA A 218 -8.89 -1.45 3.42
N ALA A 219 -10.12 -1.16 3.02
CA ALA A 219 -10.65 0.20 3.00
C ALA A 219 -10.92 0.74 4.41
N LEU A 220 -10.45 1.96 4.70
CA LEU A 220 -10.77 2.73 5.91
C LEU A 220 -11.16 4.15 5.53
N ALA A 221 -12.19 4.70 6.17
CA ALA A 221 -12.58 6.09 5.98
C ALA A 221 -13.13 6.70 7.27
N VAL A 222 -13.02 8.04 7.39
CA VAL A 222 -13.63 8.84 8.44
C VAL A 222 -14.88 9.52 7.89
N ASP A 223 -15.96 9.57 8.67
CA ASP A 223 -17.17 10.29 8.26
C ASP A 223 -16.94 11.80 8.35
N PRO A 224 -17.20 12.57 7.26
CA PRO A 224 -16.96 14.01 7.26
C PRO A 224 -17.98 14.83 8.08
N PHE A 225 -19.11 14.24 8.47
CA PHE A 225 -20.19 14.93 9.20
C PHE A 225 -20.35 14.48 10.66
N GLU A 226 -19.97 13.24 10.97
CA GLU A 226 -20.15 12.65 12.30
C GLU A 226 -18.80 12.36 12.95
N PRO A 227 -18.30 13.26 13.80
CA PRO A 227 -17.02 13.11 14.47
C PRO A 227 -16.89 11.79 15.24
N GLY A 228 -15.75 11.14 15.12
CA GLY A 228 -15.50 9.83 15.72
C GLY A 228 -16.15 8.65 15.00
N THR A 229 -16.91 8.92 13.93
CA THR A 229 -17.45 7.87 13.06
C THR A 229 -16.44 7.47 12.02
N ILE A 230 -16.17 6.16 11.94
CA ILE A 230 -15.28 5.55 10.96
C ILE A 230 -15.94 4.36 10.27
N TYR A 231 -15.48 4.07 9.05
CA TYR A 231 -15.91 2.93 8.26
C TYR A 231 -14.71 2.03 7.96
N LEU A 232 -14.91 0.71 8.06
CA LEU A 232 -13.91 -0.29 7.70
C LEU A 232 -14.53 -1.32 6.75
N GLY A 233 -13.81 -1.65 5.67
CA GLY A 233 -14.26 -2.60 4.63
C GLY A 233 -13.73 -4.01 4.85
N SER A 234 -14.63 -4.96 5.00
CA SER A 234 -14.40 -6.38 4.72
C SER A 234 -15.08 -6.73 3.38
N GLN A 235 -15.85 -7.80 3.27
CA GLN A 235 -16.88 -7.94 2.22
C GLN A 235 -18.11 -7.08 2.52
N PHE A 236 -18.19 -6.54 3.74
CA PHE A 236 -19.22 -5.65 4.23
C PHE A 236 -18.64 -4.27 4.58
N VAL A 237 -19.50 -3.27 4.68
CA VAL A 237 -19.17 -2.01 5.33
C VAL A 237 -19.49 -2.14 6.82
N HIS A 238 -18.47 -1.97 7.65
CA HIS A 238 -18.60 -1.84 9.10
C HIS A 238 -18.51 -0.37 9.47
N ARG A 239 -19.40 0.10 10.33
CA ARG A 239 -19.42 1.45 10.85
C ARG A 239 -19.23 1.43 12.38
N SER A 240 -18.35 2.27 12.87
CA SER A 240 -18.24 2.58 14.31
C SER A 240 -18.54 4.06 14.52
N LYS A 241 -19.30 4.39 15.57
CA LYS A 241 -19.62 5.78 15.97
C LYS A 241 -18.85 6.24 17.20
N ASP A 242 -17.99 5.40 17.72
CA ASP A 242 -17.26 5.56 18.98
C ASP A 242 -15.76 5.27 18.82
N ARG A 243 -15.20 5.68 17.68
CA ARG A 243 -13.77 5.55 17.37
C ARG A 243 -13.25 4.11 17.32
N GLY A 244 -14.13 3.14 16.99
CA GLY A 244 -13.76 1.74 16.83
C GLY A 244 -14.03 0.87 18.08
N GLU A 245 -14.64 1.41 19.14
CA GLU A 245 -14.98 0.62 20.32
C GLU A 245 -16.07 -0.42 20.03
N THR A 246 -17.10 -0.01 19.30
CA THR A 246 -18.18 -0.89 18.85
C THR A 246 -18.41 -0.76 17.35
N TRP A 247 -18.90 -1.83 16.73
CA TRP A 247 -19.10 -1.92 15.30
C TRP A 247 -20.49 -2.43 14.94
N GLU A 248 -21.09 -1.83 13.93
CA GLU A 248 -22.30 -2.30 13.27
C GLU A 248 -21.99 -2.63 11.79
N THR A 249 -22.54 -3.70 11.25
CA THR A 249 -22.50 -3.99 9.81
C THR A 249 -23.65 -3.27 9.14
N VAL A 250 -23.36 -2.34 8.23
CA VAL A 250 -24.35 -1.46 7.59
C VAL A 250 -24.54 -1.75 6.10
N SER A 251 -24.15 -2.94 5.65
CA SER A 251 -24.35 -3.37 4.25
C SER A 251 -24.58 -4.87 4.15
N PRO A 252 -25.19 -5.38 3.07
CA PRO A 252 -25.01 -6.75 2.63
C PRO A 252 -23.56 -6.99 2.15
N ASP A 253 -23.22 -8.21 1.70
CA ASP A 253 -21.98 -8.49 0.96
C ASP A 253 -22.01 -7.68 -0.35
N LEU A 254 -21.07 -6.73 -0.50
CA LEU A 254 -20.96 -5.81 -1.62
C LEU A 254 -19.93 -6.26 -2.68
N THR A 255 -19.53 -7.53 -2.63
CA THR A 255 -18.59 -8.14 -3.56
C THR A 255 -19.30 -9.10 -4.50
N THR A 256 -18.56 -9.78 -5.38
CA THR A 256 -19.15 -10.90 -6.15
C THR A 256 -19.45 -12.11 -5.29
N ASN A 257 -18.79 -12.21 -4.13
CA ASN A 257 -18.82 -13.37 -3.24
C ASN A 257 -18.57 -14.70 -3.98
N ASN A 258 -17.70 -14.68 -5.00
CA ASN A 258 -17.40 -15.85 -5.81
C ASN A 258 -16.53 -16.87 -5.01
N PRO A 259 -17.02 -18.06 -4.68
CA PRO A 259 -16.29 -19.02 -3.85
C PRO A 259 -15.03 -19.56 -4.53
N GLU A 260 -14.95 -19.57 -5.86
CA GLU A 260 -13.73 -20.00 -6.57
C GLU A 260 -12.61 -18.99 -6.42
N TRP A 261 -12.94 -17.69 -6.32
CA TRP A 261 -11.98 -16.61 -6.12
C TRP A 261 -11.53 -16.47 -4.66
N GLN A 262 -12.19 -17.15 -3.74
CA GLN A 262 -11.81 -17.17 -2.32
C GLN A 262 -10.88 -18.36 -1.97
N LYS A 263 -10.52 -19.18 -2.94
CA LYS A 263 -9.55 -20.27 -2.78
C LYS A 263 -8.14 -19.70 -2.95
N GLN A 264 -7.55 -19.22 -1.86
CA GLN A 264 -6.28 -18.49 -1.83
C GLN A 264 -5.15 -19.22 -2.57
N GLU A 265 -5.07 -20.53 -2.48
CA GLU A 265 -4.03 -21.33 -3.14
C GLU A 265 -4.21 -21.45 -4.66
N LYS A 266 -5.37 -21.07 -5.20
CA LYS A 266 -5.73 -21.28 -6.61
C LYS A 266 -6.21 -20.03 -7.32
N SER A 267 -6.70 -19.02 -6.58
CA SER A 267 -7.33 -17.83 -7.14
C SER A 267 -6.56 -16.58 -6.77
N GLY A 268 -6.34 -15.68 -7.71
CA GLY A 268 -5.70 -14.42 -7.46
C GLY A 268 -4.28 -14.54 -6.88
N GLY A 269 -3.83 -15.75 -6.65
CA GLY A 269 -2.53 -16.05 -6.11
C GLY A 269 -1.45 -15.61 -7.08
N ILE A 270 -0.85 -14.47 -6.77
CA ILE A 270 0.36 -14.00 -7.46
C ILE A 270 1.51 -14.93 -7.09
N THR A 271 1.41 -15.59 -5.94
CA THR A 271 2.43 -16.48 -5.39
C THR A 271 1.82 -17.81 -4.92
N LEU A 272 2.67 -18.83 -4.76
CA LEU A 272 2.26 -20.13 -4.24
C LEU A 272 2.22 -20.17 -2.70
N ASP A 273 2.82 -19.20 -2.02
CA ASP A 273 2.72 -19.05 -0.57
C ASP A 273 1.57 -18.11 -0.21
N VAL A 274 0.71 -18.56 0.66
CA VAL A 274 -0.46 -17.81 1.13
C VAL A 274 -0.06 -16.97 2.33
N THR A 275 -0.04 -15.64 2.15
CA THR A 275 0.37 -14.66 3.18
C THR A 275 -0.77 -13.75 3.65
N ALA A 276 -2.00 -14.00 3.19
CA ALA A 276 -3.20 -13.16 3.29
C ALA A 276 -3.24 -11.96 2.31
N ALA A 277 -2.20 -11.73 1.52
CA ALA A 277 -2.24 -10.81 0.38
C ALA A 277 -3.18 -11.30 -0.73
N GLU A 278 -3.50 -12.59 -0.70
CA GLU A 278 -4.35 -13.30 -1.66
C GLU A 278 -5.84 -13.27 -1.29
N ASN A 279 -6.22 -12.60 -0.20
CA ASN A 279 -7.63 -12.37 0.11
C ASN A 279 -8.30 -11.59 -1.02
N TYR A 280 -9.37 -12.16 -1.56
CA TYR A 280 -10.09 -11.60 -2.70
C TYR A 280 -11.60 -11.59 -2.43
N THR A 281 -12.38 -10.87 -3.24
CA THR A 281 -13.78 -10.54 -3.00
C THR A 281 -13.95 -9.72 -1.72
N THR A 282 -13.27 -8.57 -1.67
CA THR A 282 -13.18 -7.68 -0.50
C THR A 282 -13.33 -6.22 -0.93
N LEU A 283 -13.73 -5.35 0.01
CA LEU A 283 -13.77 -3.91 -0.22
C LEU A 283 -12.36 -3.32 -0.08
N VAL A 284 -11.95 -2.55 -1.08
CA VAL A 284 -10.67 -1.83 -1.13
C VAL A 284 -10.84 -0.32 -1.12
N THR A 285 -12.07 0.17 -1.30
CA THR A 285 -12.40 1.59 -1.24
C THR A 285 -13.71 1.79 -0.51
N ILE A 286 -13.73 2.72 0.44
CA ILE A 286 -14.92 3.31 1.07
C ILE A 286 -14.75 4.81 1.06
N ALA A 287 -15.70 5.53 0.44
CA ALA A 287 -15.61 6.96 0.23
C ALA A 287 -16.91 7.66 0.66
N PRO A 288 -17.01 8.12 1.92
CA PRO A 288 -18.11 8.97 2.36
C PRO A 288 -18.10 10.30 1.61
N SER A 289 -19.26 10.71 1.11
CA SER A 289 -19.39 11.98 0.39
C SER A 289 -19.19 13.17 1.32
N PRO A 290 -18.30 14.12 1.01
CA PRO A 290 -18.17 15.35 1.77
C PRO A 290 -19.28 16.37 1.48
N ALA A 291 -20.10 16.15 0.44
CA ALA A 291 -21.18 17.04 0.03
C ALA A 291 -22.57 16.59 0.54
N ALA A 292 -22.72 15.32 0.98
CA ALA A 292 -24.02 14.81 1.41
C ALA A 292 -23.91 13.77 2.52
N LYS A 293 -24.38 14.11 3.69
CA LYS A 293 -24.45 13.21 4.85
C LYS A 293 -25.21 11.93 4.50
N GLY A 294 -24.65 10.78 4.91
CA GLY A 294 -25.24 9.46 4.67
C GLY A 294 -25.06 8.91 3.25
N THR A 295 -24.38 9.66 2.37
CA THR A 295 -23.97 9.14 1.07
C THR A 295 -22.58 8.54 1.19
N VAL A 296 -22.45 7.23 0.89
CA VAL A 296 -21.17 6.49 0.94
C VAL A 296 -21.03 5.64 -0.30
N TRP A 297 -19.87 5.72 -0.94
CA TRP A 297 -19.49 4.90 -2.08
C TRP A 297 -18.56 3.78 -1.65
N THR A 298 -18.63 2.65 -2.35
CA THR A 298 -17.70 1.54 -2.12
C THR A 298 -17.22 0.94 -3.42
N GLY A 299 -15.97 0.47 -3.39
CA GLY A 299 -15.35 -0.29 -4.46
C GLY A 299 -14.70 -1.57 -3.93
N SER A 300 -14.83 -2.66 -4.70
CA SER A 300 -14.22 -3.94 -4.37
C SER A 300 -13.06 -4.28 -5.30
N ASP A 301 -12.22 -5.21 -4.86
CA ASP A 301 -11.12 -5.77 -5.65
C ASP A 301 -11.58 -6.60 -6.85
N ASP A 302 -12.84 -7.03 -6.85
CA ASP A 302 -13.49 -7.84 -7.87
C ASP A 302 -14.49 -7.06 -8.75
N GLY A 303 -14.36 -5.71 -8.77
CA GLY A 303 -14.98 -4.81 -9.74
C GLY A 303 -16.42 -4.37 -9.42
N ARG A 304 -16.87 -4.50 -8.16
CA ARG A 304 -18.19 -4.00 -7.75
C ARG A 304 -18.11 -2.56 -7.29
N VAL A 305 -19.05 -1.74 -7.71
CA VAL A 305 -19.22 -0.36 -7.26
C VAL A 305 -20.63 -0.21 -6.71
N HIS A 306 -20.73 0.25 -5.47
CA HIS A 306 -22.02 0.50 -4.83
C HIS A 306 -22.09 1.90 -4.25
N VAL A 307 -23.31 2.41 -4.11
CA VAL A 307 -23.61 3.65 -3.41
C VAL A 307 -24.81 3.49 -2.49
N THR A 308 -24.70 4.02 -1.29
CA THR A 308 -25.83 4.29 -0.40
C THR A 308 -26.06 5.79 -0.30
N ARG A 309 -27.31 6.21 -0.04
CA ARG A 309 -27.68 7.62 0.18
C ARG A 309 -28.47 7.82 1.47
N ASP A 310 -28.58 6.78 2.25
CA ASP A 310 -29.41 6.70 3.47
C ASP A 310 -28.64 6.10 4.65
N GLY A 311 -27.31 6.29 4.66
CA GLY A 311 -26.43 5.84 5.74
C GLY A 311 -26.27 4.33 5.83
N GLY A 312 -26.48 3.62 4.72
CA GLY A 312 -26.31 2.17 4.65
C GLY A 312 -27.61 1.37 4.80
N ALA A 313 -28.77 2.01 4.88
CA ALA A 313 -30.05 1.30 4.95
C ALA A 313 -30.36 0.58 3.60
N THR A 314 -29.99 1.22 2.49
CA THR A 314 -30.06 0.60 1.15
C THR A 314 -28.78 0.83 0.36
N TRP A 315 -28.41 -0.14 -0.48
CA TRP A 315 -27.24 -0.08 -1.35
C TRP A 315 -27.63 -0.35 -2.80
N THR A 316 -27.14 0.47 -3.72
CA THR A 316 -27.37 0.36 -5.15
C THR A 316 -26.07 -0.01 -5.86
N SER A 317 -26.06 -1.11 -6.61
CA SER A 317 -24.97 -1.50 -7.50
C SER A 317 -25.01 -0.63 -8.75
N VAL A 318 -23.88 -0.03 -9.13
CA VAL A 318 -23.80 0.95 -10.22
C VAL A 318 -22.73 0.63 -11.27
N GLU A 319 -21.93 -0.42 -11.07
CA GLU A 319 -20.88 -0.83 -12.00
C GLU A 319 -21.40 -1.24 -13.38
N LYS A 320 -22.64 -1.72 -13.46
CA LYS A 320 -23.25 -2.12 -14.73
C LYS A 320 -23.51 -0.95 -15.69
N ALA A 321 -23.51 0.27 -15.16
CA ALA A 321 -23.68 1.49 -15.94
C ALA A 321 -22.34 2.05 -16.45
N LEU A 322 -21.20 1.42 -16.12
CA LEU A 322 -19.92 1.78 -16.71
C LEU A 322 -19.94 1.59 -18.23
N PRO A 323 -19.22 2.44 -19.00
CA PRO A 323 -19.18 2.36 -20.46
C PRO A 323 -18.72 0.98 -20.96
N ALA A 324 -19.19 0.62 -22.15
CA ALA A 324 -18.71 -0.58 -22.85
C ALA A 324 -17.18 -0.51 -23.01
N GLY A 325 -16.50 -1.58 -22.65
CA GLY A 325 -15.04 -1.64 -22.62
C GLY A 325 -14.42 -1.41 -21.23
N ALA A 326 -15.19 -1.07 -20.21
CA ALA A 326 -14.71 -1.10 -18.84
C ALA A 326 -14.39 -2.56 -18.42
N PRO A 327 -13.24 -2.82 -17.78
CA PRO A 327 -12.87 -4.16 -17.33
C PRO A 327 -13.82 -4.62 -16.22
N LYS A 328 -14.40 -5.82 -16.37
CA LYS A 328 -15.52 -6.27 -15.51
C LYS A 328 -15.11 -6.61 -14.08
N ASN A 329 -13.88 -7.06 -13.87
CA ASN A 329 -13.40 -7.57 -12.58
C ASN A 329 -12.14 -6.84 -12.13
N ALA A 330 -11.90 -5.64 -12.66
CA ALA A 330 -10.78 -4.81 -12.23
C ALA A 330 -11.01 -4.27 -10.82
N ALA A 331 -9.96 -4.19 -10.03
CA ALA A 331 -10.05 -3.58 -8.73
C ALA A 331 -10.49 -2.10 -8.84
N VAL A 332 -11.41 -1.69 -8.00
CA VAL A 332 -11.82 -0.29 -7.89
C VAL A 332 -10.83 0.42 -6.98
N ALA A 333 -9.71 0.87 -7.56
CA ALA A 333 -8.56 1.40 -6.83
C ALA A 333 -8.89 2.65 -6.02
N ALA A 334 -9.73 3.54 -6.58
CA ALA A 334 -10.16 4.75 -5.89
C ALA A 334 -11.57 5.17 -6.31
N ILE A 335 -12.29 5.75 -5.35
CA ILE A 335 -13.52 6.51 -5.59
C ILE A 335 -13.38 7.85 -4.89
N GLU A 336 -13.56 8.95 -5.64
CA GLU A 336 -13.56 10.32 -5.12
C GLU A 336 -14.95 10.94 -5.29
N PRO A 337 -15.77 11.01 -4.23
CA PRO A 337 -17.01 11.76 -4.25
C PRO A 337 -16.72 13.25 -4.30
N SER A 338 -17.39 13.97 -5.21
CA SER A 338 -17.19 15.41 -5.36
C SER A 338 -17.57 16.19 -4.10
N ARG A 339 -16.73 17.17 -3.74
CA ARG A 339 -17.03 18.16 -2.70
C ARG A 339 -18.03 19.23 -3.18
N HIS A 340 -18.19 19.37 -4.50
CA HIS A 340 -19.01 20.43 -5.12
C HIS A 340 -20.43 19.99 -5.44
N ASP A 341 -20.65 18.69 -5.61
CA ASP A 341 -21.97 18.14 -5.99
C ASP A 341 -22.11 16.70 -5.48
N ALA A 342 -23.11 16.46 -4.65
CA ALA A 342 -23.38 15.17 -4.04
C ALA A 342 -23.64 14.03 -5.04
N ALA A 343 -24.15 14.34 -6.23
CA ALA A 343 -24.43 13.35 -7.28
C ALA A 343 -23.21 12.98 -8.13
N THR A 344 -22.15 13.78 -8.01
CA THR A 344 -20.91 13.60 -8.78
C THR A 344 -19.90 12.74 -8.00
N ALA A 345 -19.32 11.75 -8.69
CA ALA A 345 -18.19 10.99 -8.21
C ALA A 345 -17.26 10.58 -9.36
N PHE A 346 -16.00 10.33 -9.01
CA PHE A 346 -14.98 9.79 -9.91
C PHE A 346 -14.62 8.38 -9.46
N ALA A 347 -14.35 7.48 -10.40
CA ALA A 347 -13.90 6.12 -10.12
C ALA A 347 -12.68 5.78 -10.96
N VAL A 348 -11.70 5.17 -10.34
CA VAL A 348 -10.49 4.64 -10.96
C VAL A 348 -10.51 3.13 -10.84
N LEU A 349 -10.37 2.43 -11.97
CA LEU A 349 -10.27 0.98 -12.01
C LEU A 349 -8.85 0.59 -12.40
N ASP A 350 -8.31 -0.38 -11.68
CA ASP A 350 -6.97 -0.91 -11.92
C ASP A 350 -7.04 -2.38 -12.35
N ASN A 351 -6.56 -2.67 -13.56
CA ASN A 351 -6.58 -4.00 -14.16
C ASN A 351 -5.18 -4.56 -14.45
N HIS A 352 -4.12 -3.89 -13.95
CA HIS A 352 -2.73 -4.28 -14.26
C HIS A 352 -2.39 -5.70 -13.80
N ARG A 353 -2.99 -6.19 -12.71
CA ARG A 353 -2.80 -7.57 -12.21
C ARG A 353 -3.28 -8.64 -13.20
N TRP A 354 -4.14 -8.26 -14.15
CA TRP A 354 -4.60 -9.12 -15.25
C TRP A 354 -3.83 -8.88 -16.55
N GLY A 355 -2.70 -8.14 -16.49
CA GLY A 355 -1.86 -7.84 -17.65
C GLY A 355 -2.40 -6.71 -18.55
N ASP A 356 -3.36 -5.95 -18.08
CA ASP A 356 -3.96 -4.82 -18.78
C ASP A 356 -3.53 -3.50 -18.12
N PHE A 357 -2.64 -2.78 -18.75
CA PHE A 357 -2.01 -1.55 -18.25
C PHE A 357 -2.69 -0.27 -18.76
N ALA A 358 -3.88 -0.38 -19.34
CA ALA A 358 -4.63 0.79 -19.79
C ALA A 358 -5.19 1.60 -18.60
N PRO A 359 -5.27 2.94 -18.72
CA PRO A 359 -5.92 3.76 -17.70
C PRO A 359 -7.45 3.61 -17.79
N TYR A 360 -8.09 3.50 -16.65
CA TYR A 360 -9.55 3.45 -16.53
C TYR A 360 -10.00 4.47 -15.50
N VAL A 361 -10.54 5.59 -15.98
CA VAL A 361 -11.01 6.71 -15.15
C VAL A 361 -12.39 7.12 -15.62
N TYR A 362 -13.34 7.16 -14.69
CA TYR A 362 -14.74 7.42 -14.98
C TYR A 362 -15.30 8.52 -14.09
N ARG A 363 -16.33 9.21 -14.58
CA ARG A 363 -17.10 10.18 -13.82
C ARG A 363 -18.59 9.90 -13.97
N THR A 364 -19.32 10.03 -12.89
CA THR A 364 -20.78 10.11 -12.85
C THR A 364 -21.21 11.49 -12.34
N ASP A 365 -22.37 11.95 -12.76
CA ASP A 365 -23.02 13.18 -12.29
C ASP A 365 -24.47 12.91 -11.80
N ASP A 366 -24.82 11.63 -11.56
CA ASP A 366 -26.19 11.18 -11.24
C ASP A 366 -26.25 9.99 -10.26
N PHE A 367 -25.30 9.94 -9.31
CA PHE A 367 -25.15 8.84 -8.34
C PHE A 367 -24.89 7.48 -8.99
N GLY A 368 -24.14 7.44 -10.09
CA GLY A 368 -23.74 6.21 -10.76
C GLY A 368 -24.78 5.60 -11.69
N LYS A 369 -25.89 6.29 -11.97
CA LYS A 369 -26.87 5.82 -12.97
C LYS A 369 -26.29 5.80 -14.36
N THR A 370 -25.41 6.77 -14.66
CA THR A 370 -24.61 6.83 -15.88
C THR A 370 -23.16 7.19 -15.56
N TRP A 371 -22.23 6.67 -16.37
CA TRP A 371 -20.82 6.96 -16.25
C TRP A 371 -20.24 7.38 -17.61
N ARG A 372 -19.30 8.30 -17.61
CA ARG A 372 -18.50 8.65 -18.78
C ARG A 372 -17.02 8.46 -18.52
N SER A 373 -16.28 8.02 -19.54
CA SER A 373 -14.81 7.92 -19.45
C SER A 373 -14.19 9.31 -19.48
N LEU A 374 -13.14 9.48 -18.66
CA LEU A 374 -12.26 10.65 -18.67
C LEU A 374 -10.91 10.36 -19.36
N VAL A 375 -10.74 9.17 -19.92
CA VAL A 375 -9.50 8.76 -20.57
C VAL A 375 -9.33 9.51 -21.88
N THR A 376 -8.13 10.05 -22.08
CA THR A 376 -7.70 10.68 -23.33
C THR A 376 -6.37 10.06 -23.80
N PRO A 377 -5.96 10.25 -25.07
CA PRO A 377 -4.70 9.74 -25.58
C PRO A 377 -3.45 10.26 -24.84
N ALA A 378 -3.59 11.34 -24.05
CA ALA A 378 -2.52 11.89 -23.23
C ALA A 378 -2.18 11.02 -22.02
N LEU A 379 -3.15 10.29 -21.46
CA LEU A 379 -2.93 9.39 -20.31
C LEU A 379 -2.14 8.16 -20.73
N LYS A 380 -1.12 7.82 -19.96
CA LYS A 380 -0.28 6.65 -20.15
C LYS A 380 -0.17 5.87 -18.85
N GLY A 381 -0.14 4.53 -18.99
CA GLY A 381 -0.09 3.60 -17.87
C GLY A 381 -1.42 3.51 -17.12
N TYR A 382 -1.52 2.56 -16.21
CA TYR A 382 -2.75 2.40 -15.40
C TYR A 382 -2.86 3.50 -14.36
N ALA A 383 -4.11 3.88 -14.06
CA ALA A 383 -4.45 4.88 -13.06
C ALA A 383 -4.65 4.22 -11.69
N LEU A 384 -4.29 4.94 -10.62
CA LEU A 384 -4.28 4.45 -9.24
C LEU A 384 -5.13 5.30 -8.31
N SER A 385 -5.04 6.63 -8.43
CA SER A 385 -5.71 7.58 -7.53
C SER A 385 -6.23 8.80 -8.30
N ILE A 386 -7.26 9.44 -7.76
CA ILE A 386 -7.79 10.69 -8.29
C ILE A 386 -8.27 11.56 -7.14
N VAL A 387 -8.06 12.88 -7.23
CA VAL A 387 -8.60 13.84 -6.27
C VAL A 387 -9.11 15.08 -6.98
N GLN A 388 -10.23 15.60 -6.51
CA GLN A 388 -10.80 16.87 -6.97
C GLN A 388 -10.39 18.02 -6.05
N ASP A 389 -9.97 19.14 -6.65
CA ASP A 389 -9.63 20.34 -5.90
C ASP A 389 -10.84 20.84 -5.08
N PRO A 390 -10.65 21.15 -3.78
CA PRO A 390 -11.76 21.56 -2.91
C PRO A 390 -12.37 22.91 -3.25
N VAL A 391 -11.67 23.76 -4.04
CA VAL A 391 -12.09 25.10 -4.42
C VAL A 391 -12.52 25.17 -5.89
N LYS A 392 -11.78 24.52 -6.78
CA LYS A 392 -11.99 24.56 -8.24
C LYS A 392 -12.53 23.22 -8.74
N LYS A 393 -13.84 23.12 -8.94
CA LYS A 393 -14.52 21.87 -9.35
C LYS A 393 -13.97 21.20 -10.60
N ASP A 394 -13.38 21.96 -11.53
CA ASP A 394 -12.84 21.44 -12.79
C ASP A 394 -11.34 21.10 -12.71
N LEU A 395 -10.69 21.38 -11.59
CA LEU A 395 -9.30 21.01 -11.33
C LEU A 395 -9.25 19.61 -10.70
N LEU A 396 -8.63 18.67 -11.42
CA LEU A 396 -8.45 17.28 -11.00
C LEU A 396 -6.98 16.90 -11.05
N PHE A 397 -6.55 16.08 -10.12
CA PHE A 397 -5.24 15.43 -10.13
C PHE A 397 -5.43 13.92 -10.21
N LEU A 398 -4.64 13.26 -11.05
CA LEU A 398 -4.71 11.81 -11.30
C LEU A 398 -3.32 11.20 -11.12
N GLY A 399 -3.22 10.26 -10.20
CA GLY A 399 -2.04 9.42 -9.99
C GLY A 399 -2.05 8.22 -10.92
N THR A 400 -0.90 7.94 -11.56
CA THR A 400 -0.69 6.79 -12.43
C THR A 400 0.61 6.07 -12.06
N GLU A 401 0.87 4.92 -12.67
CA GLU A 401 2.14 4.18 -12.51
C GLU A 401 3.38 5.01 -12.93
N THR A 402 3.20 6.00 -13.78
CA THR A 402 4.31 6.76 -14.36
C THR A 402 4.42 8.20 -13.83
N GLY A 403 3.49 8.62 -12.97
CA GLY A 403 3.52 9.96 -12.39
C GLY A 403 2.15 10.60 -12.24
N LEU A 404 2.17 11.93 -12.12
CA LEU A 404 1.01 12.76 -11.85
C LEU A 404 0.52 13.47 -13.12
N TYR A 405 -0.80 13.43 -13.32
CA TYR A 405 -1.50 14.21 -14.34
C TYR A 405 -2.43 15.24 -13.71
N VAL A 406 -2.60 16.37 -14.37
CA VAL A 406 -3.54 17.43 -13.97
C VAL A 406 -4.52 17.72 -15.11
N SER A 407 -5.77 17.90 -14.76
CA SER A 407 -6.82 18.42 -15.66
C SER A 407 -7.36 19.73 -15.12
N LEU A 408 -7.48 20.74 -15.99
CA LEU A 408 -8.01 22.06 -15.67
C LEU A 408 -9.47 22.24 -16.15
N ASP A 409 -10.05 21.23 -16.77
CA ASP A 409 -11.32 21.27 -17.49
C ASP A 409 -12.29 20.12 -17.16
N GLY A 410 -12.14 19.56 -15.95
CA GLY A 410 -13.01 18.49 -15.44
C GLY A 410 -12.79 17.14 -16.10
N GLY A 411 -11.56 16.84 -16.52
CA GLY A 411 -11.16 15.58 -17.12
C GLY A 411 -11.33 15.49 -18.62
N LYS A 412 -11.58 16.59 -19.33
CA LYS A 412 -11.64 16.61 -20.81
C LYS A 412 -10.26 16.57 -21.45
N GLY A 413 -9.25 17.12 -20.76
CA GLY A 413 -7.84 17.10 -21.15
C GLY A 413 -6.95 16.85 -19.95
N TRP A 414 -5.78 16.22 -20.18
CA TRP A 414 -4.81 15.90 -19.14
C TRP A 414 -3.40 16.39 -19.54
N LEU A 415 -2.68 16.94 -18.56
CA LEU A 415 -1.29 17.38 -18.70
C LEU A 415 -0.43 16.54 -17.73
N HIS A 416 0.64 15.91 -18.23
CA HIS A 416 1.60 15.18 -17.41
C HIS A 416 2.58 16.15 -16.73
N LEU A 417 2.71 16.08 -15.41
CA LEU A 417 3.61 16.93 -14.61
C LEU A 417 5.04 16.35 -14.51
N ALA A 418 5.58 15.87 -15.63
CA ALA A 418 6.87 15.15 -15.68
C ALA A 418 8.11 15.98 -15.28
N LYS A 419 8.03 17.30 -15.28
CA LYS A 419 9.19 18.17 -14.95
C LYS A 419 9.36 18.42 -13.45
N THR A 420 8.31 18.29 -12.69
CA THR A 420 8.28 18.62 -11.26
C THR A 420 8.32 17.41 -10.36
N ILE A 421 7.90 16.27 -10.88
CA ILE A 421 7.80 15.01 -10.15
C ILE A 421 8.61 13.95 -10.89
N PRO A 422 9.50 13.22 -10.20
CA PRO A 422 10.22 12.11 -10.84
C PRO A 422 9.25 11.01 -11.29
N THR A 423 9.65 10.24 -12.28
CA THR A 423 8.88 9.06 -12.70
C THR A 423 8.79 8.07 -11.55
N ALA A 424 7.62 7.97 -10.96
CA ALA A 424 7.27 7.04 -9.89
C ALA A 424 5.76 6.83 -9.91
N SER A 425 5.30 5.68 -9.44
CA SER A 425 3.87 5.44 -9.26
C SER A 425 3.32 6.38 -8.20
N VAL A 426 2.24 7.08 -8.50
CA VAL A 426 1.50 7.93 -7.57
C VAL A 426 0.30 7.14 -7.08
N MET A 427 0.46 6.54 -5.90
CA MET A 427 -0.49 5.58 -5.32
C MET A 427 -1.72 6.28 -4.75
N ASP A 428 -1.50 7.45 -4.10
CA ASP A 428 -2.56 8.20 -3.47
C ASP A 428 -2.27 9.70 -3.45
N LEU A 429 -3.30 10.50 -3.23
CA LEU A 429 -3.28 11.97 -3.33
C LEU A 429 -4.13 12.58 -2.23
N ALA A 430 -3.60 13.61 -1.56
CA ALA A 430 -4.35 14.44 -0.64
C ALA A 430 -4.14 15.92 -0.96
N ILE A 431 -5.21 16.72 -0.90
CA ILE A 431 -5.12 18.18 -0.99
C ILE A 431 -5.45 18.76 0.38
N HIS A 432 -4.52 19.55 0.93
CA HIS A 432 -4.78 20.24 2.19
C HIS A 432 -5.89 21.30 1.99
N PRO A 433 -6.99 21.25 2.79
CA PRO A 433 -8.21 21.99 2.45
C PRO A 433 -8.09 23.51 2.52
N THR A 434 -7.15 24.05 3.31
CA THR A 434 -6.94 25.49 3.49
C THR A 434 -5.66 26.00 2.85
N GLU A 435 -4.56 25.25 2.92
CA GLU A 435 -3.27 25.66 2.31
C GLU A 435 -3.25 25.43 0.80
N GLY A 436 -4.07 24.48 0.30
CA GLY A 436 -4.09 24.13 -1.12
C GLY A 436 -2.89 23.29 -1.57
N ASP A 437 -2.08 22.83 -0.63
CA ASP A 437 -0.94 21.94 -0.91
C ASP A 437 -1.41 20.58 -1.39
N LEU A 438 -0.81 20.10 -2.48
CA LEU A 438 -0.99 18.75 -2.99
C LEU A 438 0.10 17.83 -2.44
N VAL A 439 -0.30 16.80 -1.70
CA VAL A 439 0.59 15.79 -1.11
C VAL A 439 0.40 14.47 -1.85
N LEU A 440 1.51 13.81 -2.19
CA LEU A 440 1.52 12.59 -2.98
C LEU A 440 2.12 11.43 -2.18
N ALA A 441 1.44 10.30 -2.18
CA ALA A 441 2.03 9.01 -1.84
C ALA A 441 2.65 8.38 -3.08
N THR A 442 3.96 8.19 -3.10
CA THR A 442 4.64 7.58 -4.26
C THR A 442 5.24 6.23 -3.91
N HIS A 443 5.34 5.35 -4.91
CA HIS A 443 6.00 4.06 -4.78
C HIS A 443 7.39 4.13 -5.41
N GLY A 444 8.45 4.13 -4.56
CA GLY A 444 9.85 4.19 -4.98
C GLY A 444 10.54 5.56 -4.78
N ARG A 445 9.82 6.61 -4.39
CA ARG A 445 10.38 7.93 -4.06
C ARG A 445 9.75 8.47 -2.77
N ALA A 446 10.52 9.28 -2.03
CA ALA A 446 10.09 9.95 -0.81
C ALA A 446 10.55 11.41 -0.81
#